data_e7471e863f334a9d54dd52eb9ef64362
#
_entry.id   e7471e863f334a9d54dd52eb9ef64362
#
_cell.length_a   1.000
_cell.length_b   1.000
_cell.length_c   1.000
_cell.angle_alpha   90.00
_cell.angle_beta   90.00
_cell.angle_gamma   90.00
#
_symmetry.space_group_name_H-M   'P 1'
#
loop_
_entity.id
_entity.type
_entity.pdbx_description
1 polymer ?
#
loop_
_entity_poly.entity_id
_entity_poly.type
_entity_poly.pdbx_seq_one_letter_code
_entity_poly.pdbx_strand_id
1 'polypeptide(L)'
;LGTLAENILEEASGKSLTAGEIVYANVDTAMSHENAALVIRWFKEIGRERVWNNERIVIIFDHRVPAESIKTAEGQKKIRNFVKEQGIKYFYDINTGICHQVLAEKGFSRPGIVLVGTDSHTTTAGAFGAFATGIGATEMAGVWATGKIWFKVPETIKINVEGELNKGIYAKDVILNIIGHLGADGANYMAVEFDGEAIKKMSIASRMVLSNLSMEMGAKVAFVYPDEKTRKWLEEREAKPYKFVLPDKNARYVDEYNFNASEMQPVVACPHSVDNVKSIEEVEGVEIQQAFIGSCTNGRLEDLREAARILKGRKVRKSTRLIIGPASWEVYRDAMREGLLDIFIEAGGVIINPGCGPCLGAHQGILASGETAISTTNRNFQGRMGSPESFVYLASPATVAASAIEGKIADPRKYLR
;
A
#
# COMPACT_ATOMS: atom_id res chain seq x y z
N LEU A 1 6.09 -7.52 -28.66
CA LEU A 1 6.22 -8.65 -27.67
C LEU A 1 6.43 -8.07 -26.27
N GLY A 2 5.57 -7.09 -25.93
CA GLY A 2 5.73 -6.27 -24.74
C GLY A 2 5.16 -6.92 -23.47
N THR A 3 5.83 -6.67 -22.36
CA THR A 3 5.30 -6.86 -21.01
C THR A 3 4.22 -5.83 -20.71
N LEU A 4 3.49 -5.97 -19.61
CA LEU A 4 2.46 -5.01 -19.26
C LEU A 4 3.04 -3.59 -19.06
N ALA A 5 4.24 -3.49 -18.48
CA ALA A 5 4.92 -2.21 -18.32
C ALA A 5 5.25 -1.55 -19.65
N GLU A 6 5.82 -2.30 -20.61
CA GLU A 6 6.14 -1.82 -21.96
C GLU A 6 4.86 -1.36 -22.68
N ASN A 7 3.82 -2.19 -22.70
CA ASN A 7 2.55 -1.90 -23.40
C ASN A 7 1.86 -0.63 -22.87
N ILE A 8 1.84 -0.41 -21.54
CA ILE A 8 1.25 0.81 -20.95
C ILE A 8 2.10 2.05 -21.30
N LEU A 9 3.43 1.94 -21.22
CA LEU A 9 4.32 3.06 -21.56
C LEU A 9 4.32 3.38 -23.06
N GLU A 10 4.17 2.38 -23.95
CA GLU A 10 3.95 2.59 -25.38
C GLU A 10 2.68 3.43 -25.63
N GLU A 11 1.54 3.06 -25.00
CA GLU A 11 0.31 3.83 -25.13
C GLU A 11 0.47 5.26 -24.58
N ALA A 12 1.13 5.42 -23.43
CA ALA A 12 1.32 6.72 -22.78
C ALA A 12 2.28 7.64 -23.53
N SER A 13 3.21 7.10 -24.30
CA SER A 13 4.22 7.87 -25.05
C SER A 13 3.90 8.01 -26.53
N GLY A 14 3.09 7.10 -27.10
CA GLY A 14 2.84 6.97 -28.52
C GLY A 14 4.05 6.46 -29.33
N LYS A 15 4.97 5.72 -28.67
CA LYS A 15 6.20 5.16 -29.27
C LYS A 15 6.27 3.67 -28.99
N SER A 16 6.82 2.89 -29.92
CA SER A 16 7.23 1.51 -29.63
C SER A 16 8.47 1.52 -28.74
N LEU A 17 8.49 0.66 -27.72
CA LEU A 17 9.49 0.67 -26.66
C LEU A 17 9.97 -0.74 -26.33
N THR A 18 11.20 -0.78 -25.82
CA THR A 18 11.76 -1.97 -25.19
C THR A 18 12.38 -1.63 -23.84
N ALA A 19 12.50 -2.62 -22.96
CA ALA A 19 13.15 -2.45 -21.68
C ALA A 19 14.54 -1.81 -21.81
N GLY A 20 14.87 -0.89 -20.91
CA GLY A 20 16.11 -0.13 -20.89
C GLY A 20 16.06 1.23 -21.62
N GLU A 21 15.13 1.46 -22.51
CA GLU A 21 14.97 2.74 -23.22
C GLU A 21 14.44 3.85 -22.32
N ILE A 22 14.77 5.09 -22.61
CA ILE A 22 14.24 6.28 -21.91
C ILE A 22 13.07 6.86 -22.70
N VAL A 23 11.98 7.06 -22.04
CA VAL A 23 10.74 7.57 -22.64
C VAL A 23 10.09 8.67 -21.79
N TYR A 24 9.46 9.63 -22.45
CA TYR A 24 8.55 10.58 -21.81
C TYR A 24 7.11 10.08 -21.94
N ALA A 25 6.50 9.73 -20.83
CA ALA A 25 5.12 9.26 -20.75
C ALA A 25 4.18 10.39 -20.31
N ASN A 26 2.98 10.44 -20.89
CA ASN A 26 1.89 11.25 -20.42
C ASN A 26 1.34 10.67 -19.10
N VAL A 27 1.06 11.54 -18.13
CA VAL A 27 0.53 11.14 -16.82
C VAL A 27 -0.99 11.28 -16.84
N ASP A 28 -1.69 10.23 -16.41
CA ASP A 28 -3.15 10.21 -16.31
C ASP A 28 -3.65 10.69 -14.94
N THR A 29 -2.89 10.38 -13.90
CA THR A 29 -3.22 10.77 -12.52
C THR A 29 -1.94 11.11 -11.76
N ALA A 30 -1.88 12.30 -11.17
CA ALA A 30 -0.78 12.78 -10.35
C ALA A 30 -1.26 13.00 -8.92
N MET A 31 -0.91 12.08 -7.99
CA MET A 31 -1.35 12.13 -6.60
C MET A 31 -0.27 12.75 -5.71
N SER A 32 -0.68 13.59 -4.76
CA SER A 32 0.17 14.05 -3.67
C SER A 32 -0.57 14.04 -2.34
N HIS A 33 0.16 13.76 -1.26
CA HIS A 33 -0.36 13.88 0.11
C HIS A 33 0.12 15.20 0.75
N GLU A 34 0.29 15.29 2.08
CA GLU A 34 0.72 16.53 2.76
C GLU A 34 2.06 17.07 2.27
N ASN A 35 2.90 16.24 1.65
CA ASN A 35 4.14 16.72 1.02
C ASN A 35 3.87 17.58 -0.25
N ALA A 36 2.63 17.74 -0.68
CA ALA A 36 2.24 18.72 -1.69
C ALA A 36 2.70 20.15 -1.35
N ALA A 37 2.88 20.47 -0.05
CA ALA A 37 3.48 21.75 0.35
C ALA A 37 4.90 21.95 -0.23
N LEU A 38 5.68 20.87 -0.36
CA LEU A 38 7.00 20.89 -0.98
C LEU A 38 6.89 20.92 -2.51
N VAL A 39 5.96 20.17 -3.08
CA VAL A 39 5.67 20.19 -4.54
C VAL A 39 5.29 21.60 -4.98
N ILE A 40 4.41 22.31 -4.23
CA ILE A 40 4.02 23.69 -4.50
C ILE A 40 5.23 24.64 -4.53
N ARG A 41 6.18 24.45 -3.61
CA ARG A 41 7.40 25.25 -3.59
C ARG A 41 8.18 25.07 -4.91
N TRP A 42 8.47 23.84 -5.31
CA TRP A 42 9.20 23.55 -6.55
C TRP A 42 8.42 23.98 -7.80
N PHE A 43 7.09 23.80 -7.79
CA PHE A 43 6.24 24.26 -8.89
C PHE A 43 6.34 25.78 -9.11
N LYS A 44 6.35 26.58 -8.03
CA LYS A 44 6.54 28.01 -8.11
C LYS A 44 7.95 28.39 -8.60
N GLU A 45 8.97 27.63 -8.21
CA GLU A 45 10.35 27.84 -8.70
C GLU A 45 10.50 27.54 -10.20
N ILE A 46 9.70 26.63 -10.78
CA ILE A 46 9.63 26.40 -12.23
C ILE A 46 9.07 27.62 -12.98
N GLY A 47 8.36 28.54 -12.30
CA GLY A 47 7.81 29.75 -12.88
C GLY A 47 6.52 29.57 -13.67
N ARG A 48 5.81 28.45 -13.46
CA ARG A 48 4.47 28.25 -14.03
C ARG A 48 3.40 28.84 -13.11
N GLU A 49 2.45 29.58 -13.71
CA GLU A 49 1.33 30.17 -12.97
C GLU A 49 0.19 29.18 -12.75
N ARG A 50 -0.03 28.27 -13.70
CA ARG A 50 -1.10 27.28 -13.68
C ARG A 50 -0.58 25.88 -13.85
N VAL A 51 -1.22 24.93 -13.14
CA VAL A 51 -0.99 23.51 -13.34
C VAL A 51 -1.49 23.08 -14.72
N TRP A 52 -0.84 22.04 -15.29
CA TRP A 52 -1.15 21.57 -16.64
C TRP A 52 -2.61 21.11 -16.81
N ASN A 53 -3.16 20.46 -15.78
CA ASN A 53 -4.54 19.96 -15.79
C ASN A 53 -5.03 19.72 -14.36
N ASN A 54 -5.97 20.55 -13.90
CA ASN A 54 -6.53 20.48 -12.55
C ASN A 54 -7.49 19.30 -12.32
N GLU A 55 -7.88 18.55 -13.36
CA GLU A 55 -8.68 17.33 -13.27
C GLU A 55 -7.85 16.04 -13.25
N ARG A 56 -6.52 16.14 -13.36
CA ARG A 56 -5.59 15.01 -13.29
C ARG A 56 -4.71 15.03 -12.04
N ILE A 57 -4.80 16.11 -11.26
CA ILE A 57 -4.12 16.23 -9.97
C ILE A 57 -5.10 15.80 -8.87
N VAL A 58 -4.63 14.92 -8.00
CA VAL A 58 -5.36 14.44 -6.83
C VAL A 58 -4.53 14.73 -5.59
N ILE A 59 -5.09 15.46 -4.63
CA ILE A 59 -4.43 15.75 -3.36
C ILE A 59 -5.23 15.12 -2.23
N ILE A 60 -4.56 14.35 -1.36
CA ILE A 60 -5.18 13.57 -0.29
C ILE A 60 -4.38 13.77 0.99
N PHE A 61 -5.03 14.18 2.06
CA PHE A 61 -4.40 14.23 3.38
C PHE A 61 -4.60 12.93 4.13
N ASP A 62 -3.50 12.30 4.56
CA ASP A 62 -3.54 10.99 5.19
C ASP A 62 -2.40 10.69 6.17
N HIS A 63 -1.24 11.34 6.04
CA HIS A 63 -0.07 11.02 6.84
C HIS A 63 -0.09 11.66 8.24
N ARG A 64 -0.68 12.85 8.35
CA ARG A 64 -0.71 13.66 9.57
C ARG A 64 -2.10 14.25 9.79
N VAL A 65 -3.08 13.37 9.96
CA VAL A 65 -4.50 13.72 10.01
C VAL A 65 -5.16 13.20 11.29
N PRO A 66 -5.82 14.08 12.05
CA PRO A 66 -5.74 15.56 12.00
C PRO A 66 -4.30 16.05 12.24
N ALA A 67 -4.04 17.33 11.92
CA ALA A 67 -2.71 17.91 12.11
C ALA A 67 -2.25 17.78 13.58
N GLU A 68 -1.09 17.19 13.80
CA GLU A 68 -0.52 16.95 15.14
C GLU A 68 0.34 18.12 15.66
N SER A 69 0.65 19.07 14.78
CA SER A 69 1.51 20.21 15.11
C SER A 69 1.10 21.46 14.34
N ILE A 70 1.49 22.62 14.86
CA ILE A 70 1.29 23.93 14.19
C ILE A 70 1.95 23.91 12.80
N LYS A 71 3.14 23.32 12.67
CA LYS A 71 3.87 23.20 11.40
C LYS A 71 3.06 22.41 10.36
N THR A 72 2.46 21.30 10.75
CA THR A 72 1.60 20.50 9.87
C THR A 72 0.34 21.28 9.49
N ALA A 73 -0.32 21.92 10.45
CA ALA A 73 -1.51 22.74 10.19
C ALA A 73 -1.24 23.89 9.20
N GLU A 74 -0.11 24.59 9.32
CA GLU A 74 0.30 25.64 8.36
C GLU A 74 0.61 25.04 6.97
N GLY A 75 1.23 23.86 6.91
CA GLY A 75 1.43 23.14 5.65
C GLY A 75 0.11 22.79 4.97
N GLN A 76 -0.82 22.22 5.70
CA GLN A 76 -2.16 21.88 5.21
C GLN A 76 -2.93 23.12 4.75
N LYS A 77 -2.87 24.21 5.48
CA LYS A 77 -3.47 25.49 5.09
C LYS A 77 -2.90 26.01 3.76
N LYS A 78 -1.58 25.95 3.57
CA LYS A 78 -0.93 26.33 2.30
C LYS A 78 -1.43 25.49 1.15
N ILE A 79 -1.60 24.18 1.34
CA ILE A 79 -2.11 23.28 0.31
C ILE A 79 -3.57 23.60 -0.03
N ARG A 80 -4.44 23.79 0.97
CA ARG A 80 -5.85 24.19 0.76
C ARG A 80 -5.97 25.47 -0.06
N ASN A 81 -5.13 26.47 0.23
CA ASN A 81 -5.09 27.72 -0.52
C ASN A 81 -4.68 27.49 -1.99
N PHE A 82 -3.64 26.68 -2.22
CA PHE A 82 -3.20 26.33 -3.58
C PHE A 82 -4.27 25.54 -4.37
N VAL A 83 -4.95 24.60 -3.73
CA VAL A 83 -6.07 23.87 -4.32
C VAL A 83 -7.14 24.83 -4.82
N LYS A 84 -7.51 25.80 -4.01
CA LYS A 84 -8.49 26.85 -4.37
C LYS A 84 -7.98 27.73 -5.50
N GLU A 85 -6.72 28.19 -5.43
CA GLU A 85 -6.07 29.05 -6.42
C GLU A 85 -6.01 28.38 -7.79
N GLN A 86 -5.63 27.10 -7.84
CA GLN A 86 -5.48 26.32 -9.08
C GLN A 86 -6.78 25.68 -9.56
N GLY A 87 -7.84 25.68 -8.74
CA GLY A 87 -9.11 25.03 -9.05
C GLY A 87 -8.98 23.50 -9.14
N ILE A 88 -8.08 22.90 -8.33
CA ILE A 88 -7.90 21.46 -8.34
C ILE A 88 -9.20 20.77 -7.93
N LYS A 89 -9.70 19.90 -8.81
CA LYS A 89 -11.02 19.28 -8.68
C LYS A 89 -11.05 18.18 -7.61
N TYR A 90 -9.97 17.44 -7.47
CA TYR A 90 -9.92 16.28 -6.60
C TYR A 90 -9.02 16.57 -5.40
N PHE A 91 -9.63 17.12 -4.38
CA PHE A 91 -9.01 17.36 -3.09
C PHE A 91 -9.78 16.62 -2.00
N TYR A 92 -9.10 15.76 -1.28
CA TYR A 92 -9.63 14.96 -0.20
C TYR A 92 -8.93 15.37 1.10
N ASP A 93 -9.66 16.09 1.92
CA ASP A 93 -9.17 16.60 3.21
C ASP A 93 -9.16 15.49 4.27
N ILE A 94 -8.94 15.82 5.53
CA ILE A 94 -8.72 14.91 6.67
C ILE A 94 -9.82 13.86 6.92
N ASN A 95 -10.95 13.98 6.25
CA ASN A 95 -12.14 13.13 6.43
C ASN A 95 -12.30 12.04 5.36
N THR A 96 -11.24 11.60 4.72
CA THR A 96 -11.33 10.62 3.62
C THR A 96 -10.58 9.33 3.90
N GLY A 97 -9.27 9.34 4.06
CA GLY A 97 -8.49 8.14 4.36
C GLY A 97 -7.12 8.14 3.69
N ILE A 98 -6.45 6.99 3.73
CA ILE A 98 -5.11 6.78 3.19
C ILE A 98 -5.14 6.92 1.67
N CYS A 99 -4.19 7.67 1.10
CA CYS A 99 -4.17 8.05 -0.31
C CYS A 99 -4.34 6.86 -1.27
N HIS A 100 -3.65 5.75 -1.05
CA HIS A 100 -3.75 4.57 -1.92
C HIS A 100 -5.12 3.89 -1.84
N GLN A 101 -5.77 3.91 -0.68
CA GLN A 101 -7.12 3.43 -0.51
C GLN A 101 -8.13 4.37 -1.18
N VAL A 102 -7.98 5.67 -1.00
CA VAL A 102 -8.85 6.69 -1.61
C VAL A 102 -8.75 6.65 -3.13
N LEU A 103 -7.54 6.48 -3.69
CA LEU A 103 -7.37 6.31 -5.14
C LEU A 103 -8.15 5.10 -5.68
N ALA A 104 -8.18 4.00 -4.94
CA ALA A 104 -8.96 2.81 -5.31
C ALA A 104 -10.46 3.02 -5.14
N GLU A 105 -10.91 3.60 -4.01
CA GLU A 105 -12.33 3.86 -3.72
C GLU A 105 -12.96 4.88 -4.65
N LYS A 106 -12.19 5.84 -5.15
CA LYS A 106 -12.67 6.89 -6.06
C LYS A 106 -12.40 6.60 -7.54
N GLY A 107 -12.01 5.37 -7.88
CA GLY A 107 -11.83 4.91 -9.26
C GLY A 107 -10.65 5.57 -10.00
N PHE A 108 -9.68 6.14 -9.28
CA PHE A 108 -8.46 6.66 -9.91
C PHE A 108 -7.48 5.54 -10.28
N SER A 109 -7.41 4.47 -9.46
CA SER A 109 -6.64 3.27 -9.76
C SER A 109 -7.39 2.42 -10.76
N ARG A 110 -6.96 2.41 -12.02
CA ARG A 110 -7.64 1.71 -13.12
C ARG A 110 -6.65 1.20 -14.18
N PRO A 111 -7.03 0.20 -14.99
CA PRO A 111 -6.14 -0.43 -15.95
C PRO A 111 -5.60 0.53 -17.01
N GLY A 112 -4.40 0.27 -17.49
CA GLY A 112 -3.81 0.89 -18.68
C GLY A 112 -3.40 2.36 -18.52
N ILE A 113 -3.42 2.92 -17.31
CA ILE A 113 -3.01 4.31 -17.07
C ILE A 113 -1.61 4.42 -16.46
N VAL A 114 -1.02 5.59 -16.61
CA VAL A 114 0.17 6.01 -15.84
C VAL A 114 -0.27 6.86 -14.66
N LEU A 115 -0.06 6.33 -13.46
CA LEU A 115 -0.37 6.99 -12.19
C LEU A 115 0.93 7.22 -11.41
N VAL A 116 1.22 8.48 -11.08
CA VAL A 116 2.38 8.83 -10.26
C VAL A 116 1.94 9.44 -8.94
N GLY A 117 2.69 9.15 -7.89
CA GLY A 117 2.39 9.65 -6.55
C GLY A 117 3.64 10.10 -5.81
N THR A 118 3.49 11.06 -4.89
CA THR A 118 4.59 11.48 -4.01
C THR A 118 4.76 10.57 -2.79
N ASP A 119 4.26 9.34 -2.88
CA ASP A 119 4.46 8.28 -1.91
C ASP A 119 5.02 7.02 -2.58
N SER A 120 5.97 6.34 -1.94
CA SER A 120 6.63 5.16 -2.51
C SER A 120 5.68 3.99 -2.75
N HIS A 121 4.62 3.84 -1.90
CA HIS A 121 3.63 2.76 -2.06
C HIS A 121 2.53 3.07 -3.10
N THR A 122 2.73 4.08 -3.95
CA THR A 122 1.88 4.32 -5.12
C THR A 122 1.78 3.08 -6.03
N THR A 123 2.78 2.18 -5.97
CA THR A 123 2.74 0.86 -6.60
C THR A 123 1.46 0.07 -6.30
N THR A 124 0.76 0.36 -5.18
CA THR A 124 -0.52 -0.26 -4.80
C THR A 124 -1.56 -0.23 -5.91
N ALA A 125 -1.59 0.83 -6.73
CA ALA A 125 -2.54 0.94 -7.84
C ALA A 125 -2.27 -0.05 -8.99
N GLY A 126 -1.10 -0.70 -9.01
CA GLY A 126 -0.79 -1.80 -9.92
C GLY A 126 -1.68 -3.03 -9.72
N ALA A 127 -2.33 -3.18 -8.56
CA ALA A 127 -3.37 -4.17 -8.32
C ALA A 127 -4.56 -4.07 -9.28
N PHE A 128 -4.71 -2.94 -9.95
CA PHE A 128 -5.72 -2.67 -10.96
C PHE A 128 -5.16 -2.70 -12.39
N GLY A 129 -3.90 -3.05 -12.59
CA GLY A 129 -3.25 -3.01 -13.90
C GLY A 129 -2.82 -1.61 -14.34
N ALA A 130 -2.56 -0.69 -13.41
CA ALA A 130 -2.00 0.64 -13.67
C ALA A 130 -0.47 0.62 -13.62
N PHE A 131 0.20 1.34 -14.50
CA PHE A 131 1.62 1.67 -14.32
C PHE A 131 1.71 2.73 -13.22
N ALA A 132 1.86 2.26 -11.99
CA ALA A 132 1.78 3.11 -10.82
C ALA A 132 3.10 3.12 -10.03
N THR A 133 3.65 4.31 -9.78
CA THR A 133 4.96 4.44 -9.13
C THR A 133 5.09 5.71 -8.28
N GLY A 134 5.91 5.61 -7.23
CA GLY A 134 6.33 6.74 -6.43
C GLY A 134 7.38 7.59 -7.15
N ILE A 135 7.27 8.92 -7.01
CA ILE A 135 8.22 9.91 -7.52
C ILE A 135 8.52 10.98 -6.48
N GLY A 136 9.63 11.67 -6.64
CA GLY A 136 10.03 12.77 -5.77
C GLY A 136 9.16 14.02 -5.94
N ALA A 137 9.18 14.91 -4.93
CA ALA A 137 8.41 16.16 -4.97
C ALA A 137 8.84 17.09 -6.10
N THR A 138 10.13 17.10 -6.47
CA THR A 138 10.66 17.90 -7.58
C THR A 138 10.15 17.37 -8.92
N GLU A 139 10.15 16.04 -9.11
CA GLU A 139 9.59 15.40 -10.30
C GLU A 139 8.09 15.65 -10.41
N MET A 140 7.36 15.56 -9.30
CA MET A 140 5.93 15.85 -9.25
C MET A 140 5.63 17.31 -9.63
N ALA A 141 6.47 18.27 -9.23
CA ALA A 141 6.33 19.66 -9.66
C ALA A 141 6.49 19.80 -11.19
N GLY A 142 7.42 19.06 -11.78
CA GLY A 142 7.56 18.93 -13.24
C GLY A 142 6.31 18.33 -13.90
N VAL A 143 5.72 17.31 -13.30
CA VAL A 143 4.46 16.73 -13.76
C VAL A 143 3.32 17.75 -13.67
N TRP A 144 3.21 18.49 -12.57
CA TRP A 144 2.17 19.53 -12.45
C TRP A 144 2.33 20.65 -13.49
N ALA A 145 3.57 20.92 -13.92
CA ALA A 145 3.87 21.94 -14.93
C ALA A 145 3.63 21.44 -16.37
N THR A 146 3.80 20.15 -16.67
CA THR A 146 3.89 19.64 -18.05
C THR A 146 2.95 18.48 -18.36
N GLY A 147 2.46 17.75 -17.37
CA GLY A 147 1.68 16.51 -17.53
C GLY A 147 2.49 15.30 -17.98
N LYS A 148 3.82 15.39 -17.94
CA LYS A 148 4.74 14.35 -18.43
C LYS A 148 5.82 14.04 -17.42
N ILE A 149 6.31 12.81 -17.50
CA ILE A 149 7.48 12.36 -16.76
C ILE A 149 8.30 11.42 -17.63
N TRP A 150 9.62 11.40 -17.42
CA TRP A 150 10.47 10.42 -18.07
C TRP A 150 10.61 9.15 -17.22
N PHE A 151 10.70 8.01 -17.90
CA PHE A 151 11.05 6.73 -17.30
C PHE A 151 12.12 6.04 -18.13
N LYS A 152 13.01 5.32 -17.46
CA LYS A 152 13.67 4.19 -18.07
C LYS A 152 12.65 3.05 -18.07
N VAL A 153 12.33 2.47 -19.22
CA VAL A 153 11.43 1.33 -19.33
C VAL A 153 11.99 0.18 -18.47
N PRO A 154 11.29 -0.27 -17.42
CA PRO A 154 11.83 -1.31 -16.55
C PRO A 154 11.83 -2.67 -17.23
N GLU A 155 12.84 -3.47 -16.94
CA GLU A 155 12.79 -4.91 -17.15
C GLU A 155 11.70 -5.52 -16.27
N THR A 156 11.15 -6.66 -16.67
CA THR A 156 10.03 -7.28 -15.97
C THR A 156 10.37 -8.67 -15.50
N ILE A 157 10.08 -8.97 -14.24
CA ILE A 157 10.03 -10.33 -13.70
C ILE A 157 8.57 -10.78 -13.57
N LYS A 158 8.33 -12.07 -13.77
CA LYS A 158 7.02 -12.69 -13.58
C LYS A 158 7.01 -13.55 -12.32
N ILE A 159 6.00 -13.41 -11.49
CA ILE A 159 5.83 -14.19 -10.26
C ILE A 159 4.50 -14.93 -10.36
N ASN A 160 4.59 -16.27 -10.52
CA ASN A 160 3.44 -17.15 -10.55
C ASN A 160 3.21 -17.75 -9.15
N VAL A 161 1.98 -17.66 -8.65
CA VAL A 161 1.58 -18.31 -7.39
C VAL A 161 0.44 -19.26 -7.68
N GLU A 162 0.74 -20.54 -7.68
CA GLU A 162 -0.20 -21.62 -7.98
C GLU A 162 -0.75 -22.27 -6.70
N GLY A 163 -1.81 -23.07 -6.85
CA GLY A 163 -2.45 -23.78 -5.74
C GLY A 163 -3.43 -22.91 -4.95
N GLU A 164 -3.73 -23.33 -3.73
CA GLU A 164 -4.69 -22.69 -2.84
C GLU A 164 -4.05 -22.33 -1.52
N LEU A 165 -4.42 -21.14 -0.99
CA LEU A 165 -3.98 -20.72 0.32
C LEU A 165 -4.64 -21.56 1.41
N ASN A 166 -3.83 -22.13 2.28
CA ASN A 166 -4.30 -22.84 3.45
C ASN A 166 -4.95 -21.85 4.46
N LYS A 167 -5.80 -22.39 5.33
CA LYS A 167 -6.43 -21.60 6.39
C LYS A 167 -5.40 -20.94 7.29
N GLY A 168 -5.52 -19.63 7.48
CA GLY A 168 -4.57 -18.83 8.26
C GLY A 168 -3.44 -18.20 7.46
N ILE A 169 -3.44 -18.39 6.13
CA ILE A 169 -2.50 -17.76 5.20
C ILE A 169 -3.23 -16.67 4.42
N TYR A 170 -2.64 -15.50 4.35
CA TYR A 170 -3.22 -14.30 3.74
C TYR A 170 -2.25 -13.70 2.71
N ALA A 171 -2.71 -12.75 1.93
CA ALA A 171 -1.87 -12.06 0.93
C ALA A 171 -0.60 -11.46 1.53
N LYS A 172 -0.63 -11.04 2.80
CA LYS A 172 0.54 -10.56 3.54
C LYS A 172 1.60 -11.66 3.71
N ASP A 173 1.17 -12.86 4.06
CA ASP A 173 2.08 -14.00 4.18
C ASP A 173 2.67 -14.37 2.81
N VAL A 174 1.85 -14.34 1.75
CA VAL A 174 2.31 -14.60 0.38
C VAL A 174 3.42 -13.65 -0.03
N ILE A 175 3.19 -12.34 0.08
CA ILE A 175 4.18 -11.36 -0.37
C ILE A 175 5.43 -11.35 0.53
N LEU A 176 5.30 -11.59 1.85
CA LEU A 176 6.46 -11.71 2.72
C LEU A 176 7.29 -12.95 2.40
N ASN A 177 6.67 -14.10 2.09
CA ASN A 177 7.39 -15.29 1.59
C ASN A 177 8.17 -14.97 0.32
N ILE A 178 7.56 -14.24 -0.63
CA ILE A 178 8.22 -13.82 -1.87
C ILE A 178 9.40 -12.88 -1.59
N ILE A 179 9.20 -11.86 -0.76
CA ILE A 179 10.26 -10.90 -0.38
C ILE A 179 11.40 -11.62 0.36
N GLY A 180 11.08 -12.54 1.27
CA GLY A 180 12.08 -13.34 1.99
C GLY A 180 12.90 -14.23 1.06
N HIS A 181 12.32 -14.66 -0.08
CA HIS A 181 13.03 -15.46 -1.09
C HIS A 181 13.88 -14.60 -2.04
N LEU A 182 13.35 -13.46 -2.50
CA LEU A 182 14.01 -12.60 -3.50
C LEU A 182 15.00 -11.59 -2.88
N GLY A 183 14.78 -11.22 -1.61
CA GLY A 183 15.53 -10.13 -0.96
C GLY A 183 14.96 -8.74 -1.18
N ALA A 184 15.44 -7.77 -0.41
CA ALA A 184 14.99 -6.37 -0.47
C ALA A 184 15.38 -5.65 -1.78
N ASP A 185 16.28 -6.20 -2.56
CA ASP A 185 16.76 -5.71 -3.85
C ASP A 185 16.42 -6.63 -5.04
N GLY A 186 15.66 -7.71 -4.78
CA GLY A 186 15.37 -8.75 -5.78
C GLY A 186 14.60 -8.30 -7.02
N ALA A 187 13.97 -7.13 -6.98
CA ALA A 187 13.28 -6.53 -8.13
C ALA A 187 13.71 -5.05 -8.35
N ASN A 188 14.95 -4.72 -8.00
CA ASN A 188 15.41 -3.33 -8.01
C ASN A 188 15.22 -2.64 -9.36
N TYR A 189 14.35 -1.62 -9.38
CA TYR A 189 13.89 -0.88 -10.56
C TYR A 189 13.20 -1.74 -11.63
N MET A 190 12.75 -2.93 -11.31
CA MET A 190 12.02 -3.80 -12.24
C MET A 190 10.50 -3.61 -12.13
N ALA A 191 9.80 -4.01 -13.17
CA ALA A 191 8.37 -4.29 -13.10
C ALA A 191 8.16 -5.71 -12.58
N VAL A 192 7.12 -5.91 -11.78
CA VAL A 192 6.69 -7.20 -11.30
C VAL A 192 5.29 -7.50 -11.84
N GLU A 193 5.11 -8.66 -12.45
CA GLU A 193 3.79 -9.14 -12.90
C GLU A 193 3.40 -10.39 -12.11
N PHE A 194 2.32 -10.28 -11.32
CA PHE A 194 1.77 -11.40 -10.56
C PHE A 194 0.72 -12.16 -11.37
N ASP A 195 0.85 -13.47 -11.45
CA ASP A 195 -0.08 -14.40 -12.10
C ASP A 195 -0.23 -15.70 -11.28
N GLY A 196 -1.02 -16.63 -11.77
CA GLY A 196 -1.27 -17.91 -11.16
C GLY A 196 -2.66 -18.04 -10.53
N GLU A 197 -3.03 -19.26 -10.20
CA GLU A 197 -4.38 -19.57 -9.73
C GLU A 197 -4.69 -18.89 -8.39
N ALA A 198 -3.75 -18.90 -7.45
CA ALA A 198 -3.92 -18.25 -6.16
C ALA A 198 -4.15 -16.73 -6.31
N ILE A 199 -3.41 -16.07 -7.22
CA ILE A 199 -3.55 -14.62 -7.46
C ILE A 199 -4.92 -14.29 -8.07
N LYS A 200 -5.38 -15.09 -9.03
CA LYS A 200 -6.70 -14.91 -9.68
C LYS A 200 -7.85 -15.08 -8.68
N LYS A 201 -7.69 -15.95 -7.68
CA LYS A 201 -8.67 -16.15 -6.60
C LYS A 201 -8.71 -14.99 -5.59
N MET A 202 -7.64 -14.23 -5.44
CA MET A 202 -7.56 -13.11 -4.49
C MET A 202 -8.62 -12.03 -4.75
N SER A 203 -9.08 -11.41 -3.66
CA SER A 203 -9.87 -10.18 -3.69
C SER A 203 -9.03 -9.00 -4.18
N ILE A 204 -9.69 -7.89 -4.53
CA ILE A 204 -8.99 -6.64 -4.87
C ILE A 204 -8.13 -6.17 -3.67
N ALA A 205 -8.65 -6.24 -2.45
CA ALA A 205 -7.90 -5.86 -1.25
C ALA A 205 -6.62 -6.70 -1.07
N SER A 206 -6.70 -8.02 -1.28
CA SER A 206 -5.55 -8.92 -1.24
C SER A 206 -4.52 -8.62 -2.36
N ARG A 207 -4.99 -8.32 -3.57
CA ARG A 207 -4.11 -7.90 -4.69
C ARG A 207 -3.38 -6.59 -4.38
N MET A 208 -4.06 -5.65 -3.73
CA MET A 208 -3.44 -4.39 -3.29
C MET A 208 -2.29 -4.62 -2.30
N VAL A 209 -2.36 -5.64 -1.46
CA VAL A 209 -1.25 -6.01 -0.56
C VAL A 209 -0.01 -6.44 -1.35
N LEU A 210 -0.18 -7.26 -2.39
CA LEU A 210 0.92 -7.71 -3.24
C LEU A 210 1.62 -6.54 -3.93
N SER A 211 0.85 -5.71 -4.63
CA SER A 211 1.41 -4.56 -5.35
C SER A 211 2.03 -3.52 -4.41
N ASN A 212 1.45 -3.32 -3.22
CA ASN A 212 1.97 -2.41 -2.20
C ASN A 212 3.36 -2.83 -1.71
N LEU A 213 3.48 -4.06 -1.23
CA LEU A 213 4.71 -4.56 -0.63
C LEU A 213 5.81 -4.91 -1.65
N SER A 214 5.51 -4.99 -2.94
CA SER A 214 6.53 -5.15 -3.98
C SER A 214 7.54 -4.01 -3.98
N MET A 215 7.17 -2.83 -3.47
CA MET A 215 8.11 -1.72 -3.24
C MET A 215 9.26 -2.13 -2.33
N GLU A 216 9.02 -3.02 -1.37
CA GLU A 216 10.02 -3.44 -0.37
C GLU A 216 11.03 -4.48 -0.90
N MET A 217 10.86 -4.95 -2.14
CA MET A 217 11.91 -5.67 -2.89
C MET A 217 12.50 -4.84 -4.04
N GLY A 218 12.29 -3.52 -4.01
CA GLY A 218 12.85 -2.56 -4.96
C GLY A 218 12.06 -2.37 -6.26
N ALA A 219 10.87 -2.95 -6.39
CA ALA A 219 10.07 -2.85 -7.61
C ALA A 219 9.70 -1.41 -7.96
N LYS A 220 9.86 -1.05 -9.23
CA LYS A 220 9.42 0.24 -9.78
C LYS A 220 7.91 0.30 -9.90
N VAL A 221 7.31 -0.79 -10.39
CA VAL A 221 5.86 -1.02 -10.51
C VAL A 221 5.56 -2.49 -10.22
N ALA A 222 4.33 -2.80 -9.80
CA ALA A 222 3.94 -4.18 -9.56
C ALA A 222 2.47 -4.38 -9.93
N PHE A 223 2.22 -5.27 -10.86
CA PHE A 223 0.92 -5.48 -11.47
C PHE A 223 0.27 -6.78 -11.01
N VAL A 224 -1.04 -6.73 -10.84
CA VAL A 224 -1.92 -7.89 -10.99
C VAL A 224 -2.76 -7.66 -12.25
N TYR A 225 -2.89 -8.67 -13.09
CA TYR A 225 -3.63 -8.53 -14.33
C TYR A 225 -5.10 -8.18 -14.06
N PRO A 226 -5.63 -7.12 -14.72
CA PRO A 226 -7.01 -6.74 -14.55
C PRO A 226 -7.94 -7.82 -15.11
N ASP A 227 -8.98 -8.14 -14.36
CA ASP A 227 -9.97 -9.17 -14.69
C ASP A 227 -11.40 -8.70 -14.36
N GLU A 228 -12.35 -9.63 -14.31
CA GLU A 228 -13.75 -9.33 -14.02
C GLU A 228 -13.95 -8.76 -12.59
N LYS A 229 -13.12 -9.13 -11.62
CA LYS A 229 -13.15 -8.53 -10.27
C LYS A 229 -12.74 -7.05 -10.33
N THR A 230 -11.73 -6.75 -11.14
CA THR A 230 -11.29 -5.36 -11.39
C THR A 230 -12.40 -4.56 -12.09
N ARG A 231 -13.05 -5.14 -13.11
CA ARG A 231 -14.17 -4.51 -13.82
C ARG A 231 -15.30 -4.17 -12.86
N LYS A 232 -15.77 -5.15 -12.10
CA LYS A 232 -16.85 -4.97 -11.12
C LYS A 232 -16.53 -3.88 -10.09
N TRP A 233 -15.32 -3.89 -9.55
CA TRP A 233 -14.88 -2.86 -8.61
C TRP A 233 -14.98 -1.45 -9.18
N LEU A 234 -14.57 -1.27 -10.44
CA LEU A 234 -14.55 0.04 -11.10
C LEU A 234 -15.94 0.50 -11.53
N GLU A 235 -16.81 -0.41 -11.97
CA GLU A 235 -18.21 -0.12 -12.29
C GLU A 235 -19.00 0.38 -11.07
N GLU A 236 -18.83 -0.28 -9.91
CA GLU A 236 -19.45 0.13 -8.64
C GLU A 236 -19.00 1.53 -8.17
N ARG A 237 -17.92 2.07 -8.72
CA ARG A 237 -17.29 3.35 -8.34
C ARG A 237 -17.36 4.41 -9.44
N GLU A 238 -18.13 4.14 -10.51
CA GLU A 238 -18.28 5.05 -11.65
C GLU A 238 -16.92 5.60 -12.14
N ALA A 239 -15.93 4.71 -12.24
CA ALA A 239 -14.57 5.07 -12.61
C ALA A 239 -14.55 5.74 -14.00
N LYS A 240 -13.61 6.68 -14.21
CA LYS A 240 -13.34 7.25 -15.53
C LYS A 240 -13.05 6.15 -16.54
N PRO A 241 -13.25 6.38 -17.85
CA PRO A 241 -12.97 5.40 -18.90
C PRO A 241 -11.55 4.81 -18.77
N TYR A 242 -11.43 3.52 -19.01
CA TYR A 242 -10.18 2.76 -18.97
C TYR A 242 -10.17 1.66 -20.03
N LYS A 243 -8.99 1.12 -20.29
CA LYS A 243 -8.78 0.02 -21.22
C LYS A 243 -8.00 -1.08 -20.51
N PHE A 244 -8.43 -2.33 -20.65
CA PHE A 244 -7.63 -3.45 -20.21
C PHE A 244 -6.41 -3.57 -21.12
N VAL A 245 -5.22 -3.37 -20.55
CA VAL A 245 -3.95 -3.66 -21.17
C VAL A 245 -3.42 -4.91 -20.52
N LEU A 246 -2.91 -5.83 -21.32
CA LEU A 246 -2.34 -7.11 -20.86
C LEU A 246 -0.98 -7.29 -21.54
N PRO A 247 -0.10 -8.12 -21.00
CA PRO A 247 1.14 -8.47 -21.69
C PRO A 247 0.83 -9.26 -22.96
N ASP A 248 1.71 -9.20 -23.93
CA ASP A 248 1.62 -10.01 -25.14
C ASP A 248 1.81 -11.50 -24.78
N LYS A 249 1.25 -12.41 -25.60
CA LYS A 249 1.38 -13.85 -25.38
C LYS A 249 2.83 -14.36 -25.31
N ASN A 250 3.74 -13.66 -25.99
CA ASN A 250 5.15 -13.97 -26.06
C ASN A 250 5.99 -12.85 -25.40
N ALA A 251 5.46 -12.19 -24.37
CA ALA A 251 6.19 -11.21 -23.58
C ALA A 251 7.49 -11.83 -23.04
N ARG A 252 8.54 -11.04 -22.97
CA ARG A 252 9.85 -11.49 -22.48
C ARG A 252 10.07 -11.00 -21.06
N TYR A 253 10.28 -11.93 -20.15
CA TYR A 253 10.64 -11.67 -18.77
C TYR A 253 12.14 -11.91 -18.56
N VAL A 254 12.75 -11.13 -17.68
CA VAL A 254 14.16 -11.32 -17.27
C VAL A 254 14.28 -12.59 -16.45
N ASP A 255 13.27 -12.83 -15.59
CA ASP A 255 13.19 -14.02 -14.78
C ASP A 255 11.73 -14.37 -14.49
N GLU A 256 11.47 -15.64 -14.17
CA GLU A 256 10.14 -16.15 -13.80
C GLU A 256 10.26 -17.01 -12.54
N TYR A 257 9.52 -16.62 -11.49
CA TYR A 257 9.48 -17.30 -10.21
C TYR A 257 8.15 -18.03 -10.02
N ASN A 258 8.22 -19.25 -9.53
CA ASN A 258 7.04 -20.07 -9.27
C ASN A 258 6.96 -20.44 -7.80
N PHE A 259 5.83 -20.12 -7.17
CA PHE A 259 5.53 -20.42 -5.78
C PHE A 259 4.29 -21.29 -5.68
N ASN A 260 4.27 -22.19 -4.69
CA ASN A 260 3.11 -23.00 -4.36
C ASN A 260 2.42 -22.45 -3.10
N ALA A 261 1.25 -21.87 -3.27
CA ALA A 261 0.47 -21.30 -2.16
C ALA A 261 0.12 -22.32 -1.07
N SER A 262 -0.04 -23.61 -1.46
CA SER A 262 -0.40 -24.70 -0.55
C SER A 262 0.73 -25.10 0.42
N GLU A 263 1.97 -24.69 0.12
CA GLU A 263 3.15 -24.95 0.96
C GLU A 263 3.50 -23.78 1.87
N MET A 264 2.87 -22.62 1.66
CA MET A 264 3.16 -21.42 2.45
C MET A 264 2.68 -21.56 3.91
N GLN A 265 3.45 -20.99 4.81
CA GLN A 265 3.18 -20.93 6.25
C GLN A 265 2.98 -19.46 6.66
N PRO A 266 2.36 -19.19 7.83
CA PRO A 266 2.38 -17.87 8.41
C PRO A 266 3.82 -17.44 8.67
N VAL A 267 4.15 -16.23 8.25
CA VAL A 267 5.51 -15.69 8.37
C VAL A 267 5.52 -14.31 9.00
N VAL A 268 6.68 -13.93 9.50
CA VAL A 268 6.91 -12.63 10.14
C VAL A 268 8.19 -12.02 9.57
N ALA A 269 8.14 -10.78 9.11
CA ALA A 269 9.34 -10.02 8.80
C ALA A 269 9.91 -9.44 10.09
N CYS A 270 11.10 -9.88 10.45
CA CYS A 270 11.79 -9.48 11.67
C CYS A 270 12.52 -8.13 11.50
N PRO A 271 12.74 -7.37 12.57
CA PRO A 271 13.55 -6.15 12.54
C PRO A 271 14.98 -6.42 11.98
N HIS A 272 15.58 -5.54 11.24
CA HIS A 272 15.15 -4.21 10.81
C HIS A 272 15.09 -4.17 9.28
N SER A 273 14.66 -5.27 8.64
CA SER A 273 14.52 -5.37 7.19
C SER A 273 13.32 -6.24 6.83
N VAL A 274 12.60 -5.86 5.78
CA VAL A 274 11.36 -6.57 5.37
C VAL A 274 11.66 -7.96 4.82
N ASP A 275 12.84 -8.19 4.27
CA ASP A 275 13.32 -9.48 3.76
C ASP A 275 13.88 -10.42 4.84
N ASN A 276 14.02 -9.94 6.08
CA ASN A 276 14.37 -10.80 7.23
C ASN A 276 13.14 -11.62 7.68
N VAL A 277 12.64 -12.45 6.77
CA VAL A 277 11.42 -13.23 6.96
C VAL A 277 11.74 -14.56 7.64
N LYS A 278 10.96 -14.87 8.66
CA LYS A 278 11.01 -16.12 9.40
C LYS A 278 9.65 -16.77 9.51
N SER A 279 9.60 -18.09 9.64
CA SER A 279 8.36 -18.78 9.96
C SER A 279 7.85 -18.34 11.33
N ILE A 280 6.53 -18.43 11.52
CA ILE A 280 5.93 -18.06 12.82
C ILE A 280 6.52 -18.87 13.97
N GLU A 281 6.87 -20.14 13.74
CA GLU A 281 7.42 -21.06 14.72
C GLU A 281 8.80 -20.64 15.23
N GLU A 282 9.61 -19.96 14.40
CA GLU A 282 10.94 -19.46 14.79
C GLU A 282 10.89 -18.23 15.70
N VAL A 283 9.79 -17.47 15.66
CA VAL A 283 9.65 -16.19 16.39
C VAL A 283 8.53 -16.20 17.41
N GLU A 284 7.78 -17.30 17.52
CA GLU A 284 6.72 -17.43 18.51
C GLU A 284 7.27 -17.25 19.94
N GLY A 285 6.56 -16.46 20.73
CA GLY A 285 6.94 -16.18 22.11
C GLY A 285 7.73 -14.87 22.33
N VAL A 286 8.14 -14.17 21.27
CA VAL A 286 8.75 -12.84 21.41
C VAL A 286 7.72 -11.87 21.99
N GLU A 287 8.03 -11.27 23.15
CA GLU A 287 7.13 -10.33 23.85
C GLU A 287 6.92 -9.04 23.04
N ILE A 288 5.68 -8.52 23.07
CA ILE A 288 5.31 -7.28 22.39
C ILE A 288 4.61 -6.30 23.34
N GLN A 289 4.89 -5.02 23.20
CA GLN A 289 4.24 -3.93 23.92
C GLN A 289 3.15 -3.27 23.09
N GLN A 290 3.19 -3.43 21.76
CA GLN A 290 2.18 -2.85 20.86
C GLN A 290 1.86 -3.79 19.71
N ALA A 291 0.57 -3.81 19.34
CA ALA A 291 0.05 -4.44 18.13
C ALA A 291 -0.70 -3.39 17.30
N PHE A 292 -0.39 -3.27 16.02
CA PHE A 292 -1.06 -2.33 15.13
C PHE A 292 -1.64 -3.04 13.91
N ILE A 293 -2.94 -2.87 13.69
CA ILE A 293 -3.68 -3.36 12.51
C ILE A 293 -4.18 -2.16 11.74
N GLY A 294 -3.67 -1.94 10.54
CA GLY A 294 -3.98 -0.75 9.75
C GLY A 294 -3.02 -0.55 8.59
N SER A 295 -2.85 0.68 8.17
CA SER A 295 -2.04 1.16 7.06
C SER A 295 -2.62 0.89 5.67
N CYS A 296 -1.92 1.38 4.63
CA CYS A 296 -2.28 1.12 3.23
C CYS A 296 -2.13 -0.35 2.82
N THR A 297 -1.42 -1.16 3.59
CA THR A 297 -1.31 -2.60 3.34
C THR A 297 -2.53 -3.37 3.81
N ASN A 298 -2.90 -3.27 5.10
CA ASN A 298 -3.89 -4.12 5.75
C ASN A 298 -4.80 -3.37 6.73
N GLY A 299 -5.35 -2.24 6.30
CA GLY A 299 -6.39 -1.52 7.04
C GLY A 299 -7.77 -1.59 6.36
N ARG A 300 -7.99 -2.53 5.43
CA ARG A 300 -9.23 -2.66 4.67
C ARG A 300 -10.27 -3.48 5.43
N LEU A 301 -11.51 -3.46 4.97
CA LEU A 301 -12.62 -4.12 5.64
C LEU A 301 -12.40 -5.62 5.84
N GLU A 302 -11.84 -6.33 4.85
CA GLU A 302 -11.55 -7.76 4.99
C GLU A 302 -10.44 -8.03 6.02
N ASP A 303 -9.45 -7.15 6.14
CA ASP A 303 -8.40 -7.25 7.16
C ASP A 303 -8.98 -7.08 8.57
N LEU A 304 -9.90 -6.12 8.73
CA LEU A 304 -10.60 -5.87 9.99
C LEU A 304 -11.53 -7.02 10.36
N ARG A 305 -12.22 -7.63 9.38
CA ARG A 305 -13.04 -8.84 9.61
C ARG A 305 -12.21 -10.00 10.15
N GLU A 306 -11.04 -10.25 9.55
CA GLU A 306 -10.14 -11.33 9.98
C GLU A 306 -9.60 -11.09 11.40
N ALA A 307 -9.17 -9.87 11.68
CA ALA A 307 -8.75 -9.50 13.04
C ALA A 307 -9.87 -9.62 14.06
N ALA A 308 -11.06 -9.12 13.72
CA ALA A 308 -12.23 -9.20 14.59
C ALA A 308 -12.66 -10.65 14.86
N ARG A 309 -12.57 -11.54 13.86
CA ARG A 309 -12.85 -12.98 14.03
C ARG A 309 -11.98 -13.62 15.12
N ILE A 310 -10.71 -13.23 15.19
CA ILE A 310 -9.79 -13.72 16.21
C ILE A 310 -10.03 -13.06 17.56
N LEU A 311 -10.32 -11.76 17.59
CA LEU A 311 -10.48 -10.98 18.84
C LEU A 311 -11.84 -11.16 19.51
N LYS A 312 -12.88 -11.59 18.77
CA LYS A 312 -14.26 -11.72 19.27
C LYS A 312 -14.32 -12.60 20.51
N GLY A 313 -14.85 -12.03 21.61
CA GLY A 313 -14.97 -12.71 22.90
C GLY A 313 -13.65 -12.91 23.66
N ARG A 314 -12.58 -12.27 23.21
CA ARG A 314 -11.25 -12.35 23.85
C ARG A 314 -10.76 -10.97 24.28
N LYS A 315 -9.77 -10.94 25.14
CA LYS A 315 -9.15 -9.72 25.64
C LYS A 315 -7.68 -9.65 25.21
N VAL A 316 -7.25 -8.47 24.83
CA VAL A 316 -5.84 -8.14 24.60
C VAL A 316 -5.07 -8.24 25.93
N ARG A 317 -3.86 -8.73 25.89
CA ARG A 317 -2.99 -8.82 27.05
C ARG A 317 -2.79 -7.43 27.68
N LYS A 318 -2.89 -7.31 28.99
CA LYS A 318 -2.79 -6.02 29.70
C LYS A 318 -1.48 -5.26 29.44
N SER A 319 -0.40 -5.98 29.13
CA SER A 319 0.90 -5.41 28.79
C SER A 319 1.02 -4.93 27.35
N THR A 320 -0.01 -5.14 26.52
CA THR A 320 0.02 -4.84 25.06
C THR A 320 -1.04 -3.82 24.71
N ARG A 321 -0.65 -2.80 23.97
CA ARG A 321 -1.58 -1.84 23.36
C ARG A 321 -1.99 -2.35 21.98
N LEU A 322 -3.28 -2.57 21.75
CA LEU A 322 -3.82 -2.84 20.43
C LEU A 322 -4.35 -1.55 19.81
N ILE A 323 -3.86 -1.18 18.64
CA ILE A 323 -4.30 -0.02 17.88
C ILE A 323 -4.88 -0.50 16.54
N ILE A 324 -6.06 0.00 16.19
CA ILE A 324 -6.77 -0.30 14.94
C ILE A 324 -6.88 0.98 14.12
N GLY A 325 -6.34 0.97 12.90
CA GLY A 325 -6.39 2.08 11.95
C GLY A 325 -7.10 1.69 10.65
N PRO A 326 -8.42 1.90 10.53
CA PRO A 326 -9.13 1.67 9.27
C PRO A 326 -8.53 2.50 8.14
N ALA A 327 -8.46 1.95 6.92
CA ALA A 327 -7.77 2.59 5.80
C ALA A 327 -8.50 3.85 5.27
N SER A 328 -9.80 3.95 5.49
CA SER A 328 -10.62 5.09 5.06
C SER A 328 -11.85 5.27 5.94
N TRP A 329 -12.51 6.42 5.81
CA TRP A 329 -13.79 6.65 6.47
C TRP A 329 -14.92 5.79 5.87
N GLU A 330 -14.80 5.32 4.62
CA GLU A 330 -15.70 4.35 4.03
C GLU A 330 -15.54 3.00 4.75
N VAL A 331 -14.32 2.49 4.87
CA VAL A 331 -14.00 1.28 5.64
C VAL A 331 -14.43 1.41 7.11
N TYR A 332 -14.18 2.55 7.73
CA TYR A 332 -14.57 2.81 9.12
C TYR A 332 -16.09 2.65 9.32
N ARG A 333 -16.89 3.27 8.42
CA ARG A 333 -18.36 3.18 8.48
C ARG A 333 -18.87 1.75 8.26
N ASP A 334 -18.26 1.04 7.32
CA ASP A 334 -18.66 -0.35 7.05
C ASP A 334 -18.27 -1.28 8.21
N ALA A 335 -17.09 -1.11 8.79
CA ALA A 335 -16.68 -1.82 10.00
C ALA A 335 -17.62 -1.53 11.19
N MET A 336 -18.09 -0.29 11.32
CA MET A 336 -19.09 0.09 12.33
C MET A 336 -20.44 -0.60 12.08
N ARG A 337 -20.91 -0.61 10.83
CA ARG A 337 -22.20 -1.27 10.46
C ARG A 337 -22.17 -2.77 10.69
N GLU A 338 -21.01 -3.40 10.54
CA GLU A 338 -20.81 -4.83 10.80
C GLU A 338 -20.53 -5.15 12.27
N GLY A 339 -20.48 -4.15 13.14
CA GLY A 339 -20.19 -4.32 14.58
C GLY A 339 -18.73 -4.70 14.88
N LEU A 340 -17.80 -4.53 13.91
CA LEU A 340 -16.40 -4.88 14.11
C LEU A 340 -15.73 -3.94 15.12
N LEU A 341 -16.13 -2.67 15.13
CA LEU A 341 -15.56 -1.68 16.05
C LEU A 341 -15.86 -2.02 17.51
N ASP A 342 -17.06 -2.49 17.79
CA ASP A 342 -17.45 -2.95 19.14
C ASP A 342 -16.58 -4.12 19.59
N ILE A 343 -16.32 -5.09 18.70
CA ILE A 343 -15.43 -6.22 18.98
C ILE A 343 -14.02 -5.74 19.38
N PHE A 344 -13.46 -4.76 18.65
CA PHE A 344 -12.15 -4.21 18.97
C PHE A 344 -12.12 -3.48 20.30
N ILE A 345 -13.13 -2.66 20.59
CA ILE A 345 -13.27 -1.93 21.87
C ILE A 345 -13.43 -2.92 23.02
N GLU A 346 -14.32 -3.90 22.86
CA GLU A 346 -14.51 -4.94 23.85
C GLU A 346 -13.25 -5.75 24.11
N ALA A 347 -12.44 -6.02 23.08
CA ALA A 347 -11.15 -6.68 23.25
C ALA A 347 -10.12 -5.82 24.01
N GLY A 348 -10.34 -4.51 24.14
CA GLY A 348 -9.43 -3.54 24.77
C GLY A 348 -8.55 -2.80 23.77
N GLY A 349 -8.94 -2.76 22.49
CA GLY A 349 -8.26 -2.02 21.45
C GLY A 349 -8.64 -0.53 21.41
N VAL A 350 -7.78 0.28 20.83
CA VAL A 350 -8.01 1.70 20.55
C VAL A 350 -8.16 1.86 19.04
N ILE A 351 -9.26 2.51 18.61
CA ILE A 351 -9.50 2.80 17.21
C ILE A 351 -9.06 4.24 16.95
N ILE A 352 -8.17 4.42 15.99
CA ILE A 352 -7.71 5.74 15.55
C ILE A 352 -8.46 6.17 14.28
N ASN A 353 -8.45 7.47 13.99
CA ASN A 353 -9.01 7.96 12.74
C ASN A 353 -8.30 7.37 11.52
N PRO A 354 -9.00 7.18 10.40
CA PRO A 354 -8.40 6.73 9.14
C PRO A 354 -7.24 7.61 8.69
N GLY A 355 -6.09 6.97 8.46
CA GLY A 355 -4.83 7.61 8.10
C GLY A 355 -3.66 6.66 8.35
N CYS A 356 -2.44 7.15 8.13
CA CYS A 356 -1.23 6.33 8.28
C CYS A 356 -0.94 5.93 9.75
N GLY A 357 -1.47 6.67 10.74
CA GLY A 357 -1.27 6.36 12.16
C GLY A 357 0.22 6.27 12.53
N PRO A 358 0.64 5.21 13.24
CA PRO A 358 2.03 5.02 13.66
C PRO A 358 2.98 4.59 12.53
N CYS A 359 2.46 4.22 11.35
CA CYS A 359 3.22 3.58 10.26
C CYS A 359 4.51 4.31 9.87
N LEU A 360 4.52 5.65 9.92
CA LEU A 360 5.71 6.43 9.56
C LEU A 360 6.44 7.05 10.77
N GLY A 361 6.00 6.76 11.99
CA GLY A 361 6.62 7.27 13.21
C GLY A 361 6.43 8.77 13.48
N ALA A 362 5.42 9.40 12.89
CA ALA A 362 5.23 10.85 12.93
C ALA A 362 3.88 11.30 13.44
N HIS A 363 3.01 10.39 13.83
CA HIS A 363 1.66 10.68 14.29
C HIS A 363 1.30 9.83 15.54
N GLN A 364 0.10 9.24 15.59
CA GLN A 364 -0.40 8.52 16.78
C GLN A 364 0.26 7.14 16.94
N GLY A 365 0.45 6.68 18.20
CA GLY A 365 0.89 5.32 18.50
C GLY A 365 2.39 5.05 18.29
N ILE A 366 3.23 6.05 18.51
CA ILE A 366 4.69 5.96 18.37
C ILE A 366 5.27 5.08 19.48
N LEU A 367 6.31 4.31 19.13
CA LEU A 367 7.03 3.42 20.05
C LEU A 367 8.11 4.17 20.85
N ALA A 368 8.24 3.84 22.12
CA ALA A 368 9.35 4.25 22.96
C ALA A 368 10.61 3.39 22.75
N SER A 369 11.73 3.84 23.30
CA SER A 369 12.99 3.08 23.32
C SER A 369 12.80 1.70 23.97
N GLY A 370 13.32 0.66 23.33
CA GLY A 370 13.25 -0.74 23.80
C GLY A 370 11.88 -1.42 23.62
N GLU A 371 10.86 -0.72 23.12
CA GLU A 371 9.56 -1.34 22.86
C GLU A 371 9.58 -2.18 21.58
N THR A 372 8.87 -3.29 21.61
CA THR A 372 8.63 -4.18 20.47
C THR A 372 7.18 -4.10 20.02
N ALA A 373 6.97 -3.94 18.72
CA ALA A 373 5.64 -3.98 18.10
C ALA A 373 5.56 -5.08 17.05
N ILE A 374 4.35 -5.64 16.90
CA ILE A 374 3.94 -6.39 15.71
C ILE A 374 2.90 -5.58 14.93
N SER A 375 3.04 -5.50 13.62
CA SER A 375 2.27 -4.57 12.81
C SER A 375 1.92 -5.13 11.43
N THR A 376 0.80 -4.68 10.89
CA THR A 376 0.43 -4.97 9.50
C THR A 376 0.98 -3.93 8.50
N THR A 377 1.81 -3.00 8.95
CA THR A 377 2.44 -1.99 8.08
C THR A 377 3.40 -2.61 7.06
N ASN A 378 4.08 -1.79 6.29
CA ASN A 378 4.90 -2.20 5.17
C ASN A 378 6.40 -2.10 5.39
N ARG A 379 6.87 -1.42 6.42
CA ARG A 379 8.29 -1.21 6.71
C ARG A 379 8.60 -1.36 8.18
N ASN A 380 9.79 -1.89 8.46
CA ASN A 380 10.27 -2.16 9.82
C ASN A 380 11.73 -1.77 10.05
N PHE A 381 12.28 -0.88 9.22
CA PHE A 381 13.64 -0.40 9.44
C PHE A 381 13.74 0.39 10.76
N GLN A 382 14.94 0.55 11.25
CA GLN A 382 15.24 1.20 12.53
C GLN A 382 14.60 2.61 12.62
N GLY A 383 13.85 2.87 13.67
CA GLY A 383 13.15 4.14 13.88
C GLY A 383 11.86 4.35 13.08
N ARG A 384 11.41 3.34 12.30
CA ARG A 384 10.25 3.50 11.42
C ARG A 384 8.95 3.86 12.14
N MET A 385 8.71 3.31 13.32
CA MET A 385 7.48 3.55 14.08
C MET A 385 7.71 4.32 15.39
N GLY A 386 8.79 5.07 15.51
CA GLY A 386 9.10 5.86 16.68
C GLY A 386 10.59 5.86 17.02
N SER A 387 10.95 5.41 18.24
CA SER A 387 12.35 5.38 18.68
C SER A 387 13.23 4.51 17.77
N PRO A 388 14.45 4.96 17.44
CA PRO A 388 15.44 4.14 16.75
C PRO A 388 15.82 2.86 17.50
N GLU A 389 15.59 2.81 18.79
CA GLU A 389 15.86 1.65 19.68
C GLU A 389 14.63 0.73 19.81
N SER A 390 13.57 0.95 19.06
CA SER A 390 12.39 0.08 19.01
C SER A 390 12.52 -0.99 17.94
N PHE A 391 11.74 -2.06 18.10
CA PHE A 391 11.73 -3.22 17.20
C PHE A 391 10.34 -3.39 16.59
N VAL A 392 10.27 -3.51 15.26
CA VAL A 392 9.00 -3.69 14.54
C VAL A 392 9.03 -4.99 13.76
N TYR A 393 8.06 -5.85 14.03
CA TYR A 393 7.79 -7.08 13.30
C TYR A 393 6.60 -6.86 12.38
N LEU A 394 6.65 -7.37 11.15
CA LEU A 394 5.54 -7.27 10.20
C LEU A 394 4.88 -8.62 9.98
N ALA A 395 3.56 -8.65 10.06
CA ALA A 395 2.78 -9.87 9.86
C ALA A 395 1.37 -9.59 9.34
N SER A 396 0.63 -10.65 9.02
CA SER A 396 -0.77 -10.57 8.60
C SER A 396 -1.69 -10.06 9.74
N PRO A 397 -2.86 -9.50 9.43
CA PRO A 397 -3.84 -9.07 10.43
C PRO A 397 -4.20 -10.16 11.44
N ALA A 398 -4.30 -11.40 10.99
CA ALA A 398 -4.59 -12.54 11.85
C ALA A 398 -3.46 -12.82 12.86
N THR A 399 -2.22 -12.79 12.41
CA THR A 399 -1.04 -12.98 13.28
C THR A 399 -0.92 -11.84 14.29
N VAL A 400 -1.16 -10.59 13.86
CA VAL A 400 -1.13 -9.43 14.76
C VAL A 400 -2.23 -9.52 15.82
N ALA A 401 -3.46 -9.91 15.44
CA ALA A 401 -4.57 -10.08 16.37
C ALA A 401 -4.31 -11.19 17.40
N ALA A 402 -3.80 -12.36 16.96
CA ALA A 402 -3.43 -13.46 17.84
C ALA A 402 -2.33 -13.04 18.82
N SER A 403 -1.32 -12.33 18.32
CA SER A 403 -0.21 -11.83 19.14
C SER A 403 -0.66 -10.80 20.18
N ALA A 404 -1.65 -9.97 19.86
CA ALA A 404 -2.22 -9.01 20.81
C ALA A 404 -2.90 -9.70 22.00
N ILE A 405 -3.59 -10.83 21.78
CA ILE A 405 -4.21 -11.64 22.83
C ILE A 405 -3.15 -12.24 23.75
N GLU A 406 -2.09 -12.81 23.18
CA GLU A 406 -1.03 -13.47 23.91
C GLU A 406 -0.05 -12.49 24.60
N GLY A 407 0.08 -11.25 24.08
CA GLY A 407 1.11 -10.29 24.50
C GLY A 407 2.51 -10.67 24.00
N LYS A 408 2.58 -11.56 23.03
CA LYS A 408 3.77 -12.08 22.38
C LYS A 408 3.42 -12.57 20.97
N ILE A 409 4.41 -12.70 20.09
CA ILE A 409 4.18 -13.23 18.75
C ILE A 409 3.57 -14.63 18.85
N ALA A 410 2.43 -14.85 18.17
CA ALA A 410 1.66 -16.08 18.27
C ALA A 410 1.10 -16.52 16.91
N ASP A 411 0.99 -17.84 16.74
CA ASP A 411 0.43 -18.46 15.55
C ASP A 411 -1.09 -18.25 15.47
N PRO A 412 -1.60 -17.57 14.42
CA PRO A 412 -3.03 -17.29 14.27
C PRO A 412 -3.87 -18.56 14.09
N ARG A 413 -3.29 -19.65 13.58
CA ARG A 413 -3.99 -20.92 13.32
C ARG A 413 -4.64 -21.51 14.58
N LYS A 414 -4.09 -21.21 15.76
CA LYS A 414 -4.65 -21.60 17.07
C LYS A 414 -6.04 -21.02 17.34
N TYR A 415 -6.39 -19.91 16.68
CA TYR A 415 -7.61 -19.14 16.87
C TYR A 415 -8.63 -19.28 15.73
N LEU A 416 -8.27 -20.00 14.67
CA LEU A 416 -9.06 -20.15 13.45
C LEU A 416 -9.88 -21.46 13.40
N ARG A 417 -10.32 -21.96 14.53
CA ARG A 417 -11.11 -23.21 14.60
C ARG A 417 -12.52 -23.06 14.00
#